data_4935545d4c54a5d6b86cd51bec91de0d
#
_entry.id   4935545d4c54a5d6b86cd51bec91de0d
#
_cell.length_a   1.000
_cell.length_b   1.000
_cell.length_c   1.000
_cell.angle_alpha   90.00
_cell.angle_beta   90.00
_cell.angle_gamma   90.00
#
_symmetry.space_group_name_H-M   'P 1'
#
loop_
_entity.id
_entity.type
_entity.pdbx_description
1 polymer ?
#
loop_
_entity_poly.entity_id
_entity_poly.type
_entity_poly.pdbx_seq_one_letter_code
_entity_poly.pdbx_strand_id
1 'polypeptide(L)'
;RSIEHASYIIEGLETGRVYRGHFNVMNDGCIANLPDECVVEVPGYVDRNGVNIPQVGDLPLGCAAVCDVSINVQRLAVEAAVQGDVMLLKQAMMMDPLVGAVCDPEEISQMTDAMLVAEARWLPQYAAEIPAARKRLRAAKPLGVRGTRGAARKTTRTVAQMKRDRKQTARPSKGKAAKKGPSKG
;
A
#
# COMPACT_ATOMS: atom_id res chain seq x y z
N ARG A 1 22.71 12.47 10.52
CA ARG A 1 22.07 11.17 10.61
C ARG A 1 20.62 11.27 10.13
N SER A 2 20.19 10.38 9.21
CA SER A 2 18.80 10.34 8.77
C SER A 2 17.89 9.78 9.86
N ILE A 3 16.56 9.98 9.69
CA ILE A 3 15.55 9.35 10.55
C ILE A 3 15.28 7.89 10.15
N GLU A 4 15.94 7.42 9.08
CA GLU A 4 15.80 6.06 8.56
C GLU A 4 16.42 5.02 9.49
N HIS A 5 15.82 3.83 9.51
CA HIS A 5 16.22 2.74 10.42
C HIS A 5 17.62 2.21 10.20
N ALA A 6 18.12 2.20 8.96
CA ALA A 6 19.38 1.54 8.59
C ALA A 6 20.58 1.96 9.45
N SER A 7 20.77 3.25 9.69
CA SER A 7 21.90 3.74 10.50
C SER A 7 21.81 3.33 11.97
N TYR A 8 20.62 3.15 12.51
CA TYR A 8 20.40 2.69 13.89
C TYR A 8 20.58 1.18 14.02
N ILE A 9 20.17 0.43 12.97
CA ILE A 9 20.38 -1.00 12.88
C ILE A 9 21.87 -1.30 12.88
N ILE A 10 22.65 -0.63 12.01
CA ILE A 10 24.11 -0.79 11.93
C ILE A 10 24.77 -0.45 13.27
N GLU A 11 24.38 0.68 13.88
CA GLU A 11 24.92 1.04 15.20
C GLU A 11 24.62 -0.02 16.27
N GLY A 12 23.40 -0.57 16.26
CA GLY A 12 23.00 -1.63 17.19
C GLY A 12 23.85 -2.89 17.02
N LEU A 13 24.03 -3.35 15.80
CA LEU A 13 24.85 -4.51 15.46
C LEU A 13 26.32 -4.32 15.87
N GLU A 14 26.91 -3.16 15.60
CA GLU A 14 28.32 -2.89 15.86
C GLU A 14 28.61 -2.61 17.33
N THR A 15 27.80 -1.82 17.99
CA THR A 15 28.07 -1.32 19.36
C THR A 15 27.39 -2.14 20.44
N GLY A 16 26.35 -2.91 20.10
CA GLY A 16 25.48 -3.58 21.07
C GLY A 16 24.44 -2.65 21.72
N ARG A 17 24.37 -1.39 21.31
CA ARG A 17 23.34 -0.48 21.79
C ARG A 17 21.98 -0.93 21.23
N VAL A 18 21.05 -1.23 22.11
CA VAL A 18 19.72 -1.71 21.71
C VAL A 18 18.98 -0.62 20.93
N TYR A 19 18.60 -0.96 19.69
CA TYR A 19 17.69 -0.18 18.89
C TYR A 19 16.32 -0.88 18.83
N ARG A 20 15.24 -0.16 19.05
CA ARG A 20 13.86 -0.65 18.94
C ARG A 20 13.22 -0.03 17.71
N GLY A 21 12.58 -0.86 16.91
CA GLY A 21 11.91 -0.41 15.68
C GLY A 21 10.78 -1.35 15.29
N HIS A 22 10.23 -1.12 14.09
CA HIS A 22 9.34 -2.03 13.41
C HIS A 22 10.06 -2.57 12.17
N PHE A 23 9.92 -3.86 11.95
CA PHE A 23 10.68 -4.56 10.91
C PHE A 23 9.73 -5.35 10.02
N ASN A 24 9.95 -5.28 8.71
CA ASN A 24 9.30 -6.15 7.76
C ASN A 24 10.05 -7.49 7.75
N VAL A 25 9.39 -8.52 8.24
CA VAL A 25 9.95 -9.87 8.34
C VAL A 25 8.96 -10.91 7.83
N MET A 26 9.45 -12.10 7.48
CA MET A 26 8.60 -13.25 7.31
C MET A 26 7.82 -13.48 8.59
N ASN A 27 6.52 -13.77 8.50
CA ASN A 27 5.69 -13.95 9.69
C ASN A 27 6.22 -15.07 10.59
N ASP A 28 6.44 -16.25 10.05
CA ASP A 28 7.04 -17.40 10.77
C ASP A 28 6.51 -17.53 12.23
N GLY A 29 5.18 -17.38 12.37
CA GLY A 29 4.50 -17.44 13.66
C GLY A 29 4.57 -16.17 14.52
N CYS A 30 5.17 -15.07 14.06
CA CYS A 30 5.19 -13.80 14.81
C CYS A 30 3.79 -13.30 15.15
N ILE A 31 2.88 -13.36 14.17
CA ILE A 31 1.45 -13.11 14.31
C ILE A 31 0.75 -14.44 14.08
N ALA A 32 0.22 -15.04 15.16
CA ALA A 32 -0.19 -16.43 15.17
C ALA A 32 -1.43 -16.74 14.30
N ASN A 33 -2.26 -15.76 14.03
CA ASN A 33 -3.45 -15.90 13.20
C ASN A 33 -3.33 -15.31 11.78
N LEU A 34 -2.08 -15.19 11.27
CA LEU A 34 -1.79 -14.90 9.86
C LEU A 34 -0.92 -16.02 9.27
N PRO A 35 -0.93 -16.21 7.94
CA PRO A 35 -0.08 -17.21 7.27
C PRO A 35 1.42 -17.00 7.56
N ASP A 36 2.14 -18.10 7.79
CA ASP A 36 3.59 -18.05 8.11
C ASP A 36 4.44 -17.46 6.98
N GLU A 37 4.04 -17.72 5.74
CA GLU A 37 4.78 -17.30 4.54
C GLU A 37 4.48 -15.85 4.09
N CYS A 38 3.67 -15.10 4.82
CA CYS A 38 3.47 -13.68 4.52
C CYS A 38 4.54 -12.80 5.17
N VAL A 39 4.73 -11.60 4.64
CA VAL A 39 5.58 -10.58 5.26
C VAL A 39 4.72 -9.69 6.14
N VAL A 40 5.16 -9.50 7.37
CA VAL A 40 4.47 -8.67 8.37
C VAL A 40 5.39 -7.59 8.90
N GLU A 41 4.81 -6.45 9.29
CA GLU A 41 5.54 -5.42 10.02
C GLU A 41 5.27 -5.57 11.51
N VAL A 42 6.31 -5.92 12.27
CA VAL A 42 6.23 -6.22 13.71
C VAL A 42 7.29 -5.46 14.50
N PRO A 43 7.05 -5.19 15.80
CA PRO A 43 8.07 -4.61 16.67
C PRO A 43 9.23 -5.58 16.83
N GLY A 44 10.45 -5.03 16.98
CA GLY A 44 11.64 -5.81 17.21
C GLY A 44 12.77 -4.97 17.80
N TYR A 45 13.85 -5.63 18.14
CA TYR A 45 15.06 -4.99 18.64
C TYR A 45 16.27 -5.45 17.84
N VAL A 46 17.26 -4.58 17.77
CA VAL A 46 18.57 -4.90 17.19
C VAL A 46 19.63 -4.60 18.23
N ASP A 47 20.49 -5.56 18.46
CA ASP A 47 21.69 -5.43 19.26
C ASP A 47 22.84 -6.22 18.62
N ARG A 48 23.93 -6.47 19.36
CA ARG A 48 25.08 -7.23 18.85
C ARG A 48 24.75 -8.70 18.51
N ASN A 49 23.64 -9.24 19.03
CA ASN A 49 23.20 -10.60 18.73
C ASN A 49 22.36 -10.67 17.42
N GLY A 50 22.08 -9.54 16.81
CA GLY A 50 21.30 -9.47 15.57
C GLY A 50 19.94 -8.83 15.73
N VAL A 51 19.02 -9.18 14.82
CA VAL A 51 17.62 -8.72 14.84
C VAL A 51 16.80 -9.74 15.62
N ASN A 52 16.13 -9.26 16.66
CA ASN A 52 15.32 -10.08 17.57
C ASN A 52 13.85 -9.68 17.40
N ILE A 53 13.04 -10.59 16.94
CA ILE A 53 11.61 -10.39 16.70
C ILE A 53 10.81 -11.20 17.73
N PRO A 54 10.08 -10.55 18.63
CA PRO A 54 9.21 -11.25 19.57
C PRO A 54 7.94 -11.75 18.89
N GLN A 55 7.34 -12.80 19.46
CA GLN A 55 5.97 -13.17 19.11
C GLN A 55 5.00 -12.09 19.55
N VAL A 56 4.12 -11.68 18.64
CA VAL A 56 3.08 -10.67 18.88
C VAL A 56 1.78 -11.31 19.37
N GLY A 57 1.55 -12.56 18.99
CA GLY A 57 0.30 -13.29 19.22
C GLY A 57 -0.77 -12.98 18.17
N ASP A 58 -2.03 -13.14 18.55
CA ASP A 58 -3.15 -12.96 17.62
C ASP A 58 -3.50 -11.48 17.43
N LEU A 59 -3.76 -11.10 16.19
CA LEU A 59 -4.46 -9.86 15.89
C LEU A 59 -5.94 -9.98 16.26
N PRO A 60 -6.60 -8.85 16.61
CA PRO A 60 -8.06 -8.82 16.67
C PRO A 60 -8.66 -9.34 15.37
N LEU A 61 -9.72 -10.14 15.45
CA LEU A 61 -10.29 -10.87 14.32
C LEU A 61 -10.56 -9.99 13.09
N GLY A 62 -11.10 -8.79 13.30
CA GLY A 62 -11.37 -7.85 12.20
C GLY A 62 -10.10 -7.35 11.52
N CYS A 63 -9.01 -7.15 12.28
CA CYS A 63 -7.71 -6.75 11.74
C CYS A 63 -7.07 -7.90 10.94
N ALA A 64 -7.11 -9.12 11.48
CA ALA A 64 -6.61 -10.29 10.78
C ALA A 64 -7.34 -10.50 9.45
N ALA A 65 -8.67 -10.38 9.42
CA ALA A 65 -9.46 -10.51 8.19
C ALA A 65 -9.07 -9.49 7.10
N VAL A 66 -8.78 -8.24 7.48
CA VAL A 66 -8.32 -7.21 6.52
C VAL A 66 -6.92 -7.55 6.01
N CYS A 67 -6.01 -7.98 6.89
CA CYS A 67 -4.67 -8.40 6.49
C CYS A 67 -4.72 -9.61 5.55
N ASP A 68 -5.57 -10.58 5.84
CA ASP A 68 -5.72 -11.81 5.07
C ASP A 68 -6.17 -11.55 3.63
N VAL A 69 -7.12 -10.63 3.45
CA VAL A 69 -7.51 -10.18 2.10
C VAL A 69 -6.31 -9.59 1.36
N SER A 70 -5.53 -8.70 2.00
CA SER A 70 -4.36 -8.08 1.39
C SER A 70 -3.27 -9.10 1.04
N ILE A 71 -3.01 -10.06 1.93
CA ILE A 71 -2.05 -11.15 1.71
C ILE A 71 -2.45 -11.97 0.49
N ASN A 72 -3.72 -12.35 0.40
CA ASN A 72 -4.21 -13.17 -0.73
C ASN A 72 -4.17 -12.41 -2.06
N VAL A 73 -4.46 -11.11 -2.07
CA VAL A 73 -4.30 -10.27 -3.28
C VAL A 73 -2.84 -10.25 -3.74
N GLN A 74 -1.90 -10.07 -2.81
CA GLN A 74 -0.47 -10.07 -3.13
C GLN A 74 0.01 -11.43 -3.64
N ARG A 75 -0.43 -12.54 -3.02
CA ARG A 75 -0.12 -13.90 -3.50
C ARG A 75 -0.62 -14.14 -4.92
N LEU A 76 -1.88 -13.80 -5.21
CA LEU A 76 -2.43 -13.88 -6.56
C LEU A 76 -1.62 -13.04 -7.56
N ALA A 77 -1.23 -11.83 -7.19
CA ALA A 77 -0.46 -10.95 -8.05
C ALA A 77 0.94 -11.51 -8.36
N VAL A 78 1.62 -12.08 -7.35
CA VAL A 78 2.94 -12.72 -7.50
C VAL A 78 2.82 -13.94 -8.40
N GLU A 79 1.88 -14.84 -8.13
CA GLU A 79 1.66 -16.03 -8.95
C GLU A 79 1.32 -15.69 -10.40
N ALA A 80 0.44 -14.70 -10.60
CA ALA A 80 0.12 -14.19 -11.92
C ALA A 80 1.35 -13.68 -12.67
N ALA A 81 2.24 -12.97 -11.97
CA ALA A 81 3.45 -12.42 -12.56
C ALA A 81 4.49 -13.49 -12.89
N VAL A 82 4.66 -14.49 -12.02
CA VAL A 82 5.61 -15.58 -12.20
C VAL A 82 5.18 -16.52 -13.33
N GLN A 83 3.88 -16.86 -13.38
CA GLN A 83 3.34 -17.78 -14.37
C GLN A 83 2.96 -17.12 -15.70
N GLY A 84 2.84 -15.80 -15.74
CA GLY A 84 2.28 -15.07 -16.89
C GLY A 84 0.78 -15.32 -17.09
N ASP A 85 0.07 -15.67 -16.01
CA ASP A 85 -1.35 -16.02 -16.06
C ASP A 85 -2.24 -14.78 -15.92
N VAL A 86 -2.90 -14.41 -17.02
CA VAL A 86 -3.82 -13.25 -17.07
C VAL A 86 -5.08 -13.50 -16.25
N MET A 87 -5.53 -14.73 -16.10
CA MET A 87 -6.70 -15.02 -15.26
C MET A 87 -6.42 -14.78 -13.79
N LEU A 88 -5.27 -15.26 -13.29
CA LEU A 88 -4.83 -14.95 -11.92
C LEU A 88 -4.65 -13.44 -11.72
N LEU A 89 -4.10 -12.72 -12.71
CA LEU A 89 -3.96 -11.27 -12.65
C LEU A 89 -5.32 -10.58 -12.52
N LYS A 90 -6.31 -10.99 -13.32
CA LYS A 90 -7.68 -10.46 -13.21
C LYS A 90 -8.33 -10.81 -11.88
N GLN A 91 -8.11 -11.99 -11.36
CA GLN A 91 -8.58 -12.39 -10.04
C GLN A 91 -7.95 -11.55 -8.93
N ALA A 92 -6.64 -11.29 -8.99
CA ALA A 92 -5.98 -10.38 -8.05
C ALA A 92 -6.62 -9.00 -8.04
N MET A 93 -6.89 -8.44 -9.21
CA MET A 93 -7.56 -7.14 -9.34
C MET A 93 -9.01 -7.18 -8.82
N MET A 94 -9.74 -8.28 -9.01
CA MET A 94 -11.12 -8.45 -8.50
C MET A 94 -11.17 -8.57 -6.98
N MET A 95 -10.16 -9.21 -6.38
CA MET A 95 -10.07 -9.42 -4.94
C MET A 95 -9.52 -8.21 -4.20
N ASP A 96 -8.92 -7.24 -4.89
CA ASP A 96 -8.47 -6.00 -4.26
C ASP A 96 -9.66 -5.18 -3.75
N PRO A 97 -9.72 -4.88 -2.42
CA PRO A 97 -10.88 -4.22 -1.83
C PRO A 97 -11.16 -2.84 -2.41
N LEU A 98 -10.13 -2.12 -2.85
CA LEU A 98 -10.29 -0.78 -3.43
C LEU A 98 -10.86 -0.87 -4.85
N VAL A 99 -10.32 -1.76 -5.66
CA VAL A 99 -10.78 -1.98 -7.04
C VAL A 99 -12.20 -2.55 -7.04
N GLY A 100 -12.46 -3.58 -6.23
CA GLY A 100 -13.77 -4.22 -6.11
C GLY A 100 -14.87 -3.31 -5.55
N ALA A 101 -14.51 -2.28 -4.77
CA ALA A 101 -15.48 -1.29 -4.29
C ALA A 101 -15.88 -0.25 -5.34
N VAL A 102 -15.11 -0.09 -6.40
CA VAL A 102 -15.27 0.98 -7.41
C VAL A 102 -15.69 0.45 -8.77
N CYS A 103 -15.13 -0.69 -9.18
CA CYS A 103 -15.28 -1.25 -10.52
C CYS A 103 -16.11 -2.54 -10.50
N ASP A 104 -16.91 -2.75 -11.54
CA ASP A 104 -17.53 -4.06 -11.77
C ASP A 104 -16.56 -5.02 -12.49
N PRO A 105 -16.88 -6.33 -12.56
CA PRO A 105 -15.98 -7.32 -13.15
C PRO A 105 -15.63 -7.05 -14.64
N GLU A 106 -16.56 -6.47 -15.42
CA GLU A 106 -16.28 -6.12 -16.82
C GLU A 106 -15.28 -4.97 -16.90
N GLU A 107 -15.46 -3.94 -16.09
CA GLU A 107 -14.54 -2.81 -15.98
C GLU A 107 -13.14 -3.24 -15.52
N ILE A 108 -13.07 -4.14 -14.55
CA ILE A 108 -11.80 -4.71 -14.07
C ILE A 108 -11.09 -5.46 -15.19
N SER A 109 -11.83 -6.28 -15.95
CA SER A 109 -11.28 -7.00 -17.08
C SER A 109 -10.74 -6.08 -18.16
N GLN A 110 -11.50 -5.03 -18.51
CA GLN A 110 -11.07 -4.03 -19.51
C GLN A 110 -9.87 -3.22 -19.03
N MET A 111 -9.86 -2.80 -17.75
CA MET A 111 -8.74 -2.08 -17.14
C MET A 111 -7.47 -2.92 -17.18
N THR A 112 -7.55 -4.19 -16.80
CA THR A 112 -6.41 -5.12 -16.83
C THR A 112 -5.87 -5.29 -18.26
N ASP A 113 -6.76 -5.51 -19.24
CA ASP A 113 -6.37 -5.61 -20.64
C ASP A 113 -5.73 -4.31 -21.16
N ALA A 114 -6.24 -3.14 -20.76
CA ALA A 114 -5.66 -1.86 -21.14
C ALA A 114 -4.26 -1.65 -20.55
N MET A 115 -4.05 -2.00 -19.29
CA MET A 115 -2.73 -1.93 -18.65
C MET A 115 -1.73 -2.91 -19.28
N LEU A 116 -2.13 -4.15 -19.52
CA LEU A 116 -1.28 -5.14 -20.22
C LEU A 116 -0.82 -4.64 -21.58
N VAL A 117 -1.71 -4.02 -22.36
CA VAL A 117 -1.37 -3.48 -23.69
C VAL A 117 -0.45 -2.26 -23.57
N ALA A 118 -0.72 -1.36 -22.62
CA ALA A 118 0.09 -0.16 -22.40
C ALA A 118 1.52 -0.49 -21.94
N GLU A 119 1.63 -1.45 -21.02
CA GLU A 119 2.90 -1.85 -20.38
C GLU A 119 3.57 -3.06 -21.07
N ALA A 120 3.10 -3.47 -22.24
CA ALA A 120 3.53 -4.70 -22.92
C ALA A 120 5.06 -4.87 -23.03
N ARG A 121 5.79 -3.76 -23.24
CA ARG A 121 7.27 -3.80 -23.34
C ARG A 121 7.96 -4.21 -22.03
N TRP A 122 7.29 -4.03 -20.89
CA TRP A 122 7.84 -4.31 -19.55
C TRP A 122 7.31 -5.62 -18.97
N LEU A 123 6.36 -6.26 -19.67
CA LEU A 123 5.65 -7.46 -19.22
C LEU A 123 5.85 -8.62 -20.21
N PRO A 124 7.11 -9.09 -20.44
CA PRO A 124 7.39 -10.12 -21.43
C PRO A 124 6.70 -11.46 -21.12
N GLN A 125 6.43 -11.76 -19.84
CA GLN A 125 5.73 -12.98 -19.42
C GLN A 125 4.27 -13.06 -19.93
N TYR A 126 3.66 -11.91 -20.28
CA TYR A 126 2.32 -11.86 -20.84
C TYR A 126 2.30 -11.65 -22.36
N ALA A 127 3.44 -11.74 -23.04
CA ALA A 127 3.56 -11.42 -24.48
C ALA A 127 2.56 -12.18 -25.36
N ALA A 128 2.28 -13.45 -25.03
CA ALA A 128 1.33 -14.29 -25.75
C ALA A 128 -0.13 -13.78 -25.65
N GLU A 129 -0.48 -13.10 -24.56
CA GLU A 129 -1.84 -12.59 -24.30
C GLU A 129 -2.09 -11.19 -24.88
N ILE A 130 -1.06 -10.42 -25.18
CA ILE A 130 -1.20 -9.04 -25.67
C ILE A 130 -2.07 -8.93 -26.94
N PRO A 131 -1.94 -9.80 -27.96
CA PRO A 131 -2.82 -9.74 -29.14
C PRO A 131 -4.30 -9.96 -28.79
N ALA A 132 -4.58 -10.90 -27.88
CA ALA A 132 -5.95 -11.19 -27.43
C ALA A 132 -6.52 -10.02 -26.61
N ALA A 133 -5.75 -9.43 -25.71
CA ALA A 133 -6.13 -8.24 -24.95
C ALA A 133 -6.47 -7.06 -25.87
N ARG A 134 -5.65 -6.80 -26.89
CA ARG A 134 -5.94 -5.76 -27.91
C ARG A 134 -7.23 -6.02 -28.67
N LYS A 135 -7.52 -7.28 -29.00
CA LYS A 135 -8.77 -7.66 -29.66
C LYS A 135 -9.98 -7.42 -28.76
N ARG A 136 -9.91 -7.83 -27.49
CA ARG A 136 -10.97 -7.59 -26.49
C ARG A 136 -11.24 -6.10 -26.32
N LEU A 137 -10.20 -5.27 -26.16
CA LEU A 137 -10.35 -3.82 -26.01
C LEU A 137 -11.01 -3.14 -27.22
N ARG A 138 -10.71 -3.59 -28.45
CA ARG A 138 -11.36 -3.04 -29.66
C ARG A 138 -12.86 -3.39 -29.73
N ALA A 139 -13.25 -4.53 -29.17
CA ALA A 139 -14.64 -4.98 -29.13
C ALA A 139 -15.41 -4.45 -27.91
N ALA A 140 -14.70 -3.98 -26.89
CA ALA A 140 -15.29 -3.53 -25.64
C ALA A 140 -16.01 -2.19 -25.80
N LYS A 141 -17.06 -1.99 -25.02
CA LYS A 141 -17.73 -0.68 -24.90
C LYS A 141 -16.79 0.29 -24.18
N PRO A 142 -16.73 1.57 -24.58
CA PRO A 142 -15.96 2.56 -23.84
C PRO A 142 -16.44 2.63 -22.39
N LEU A 143 -15.50 2.52 -21.44
CA LEU A 143 -15.80 2.74 -20.04
C LEU A 143 -16.15 4.21 -19.83
N GLY A 144 -17.30 4.47 -19.19
CA GLY A 144 -17.70 5.82 -18.82
C GLY A 144 -16.80 6.38 -17.72
N VAL A 145 -16.68 7.70 -17.64
CA VAL A 145 -16.02 8.34 -16.49
C VAL A 145 -16.96 8.27 -15.28
N ARG A 146 -16.64 7.42 -14.31
CA ARG A 146 -17.37 7.36 -13.05
C ARG A 146 -16.94 8.51 -12.14
N GLY A 147 -17.90 9.32 -11.73
CA GLY A 147 -17.73 10.27 -10.63
C GLY A 147 -17.80 9.54 -9.29
N THR A 148 -16.71 8.93 -8.84
CA THR A 148 -16.70 8.29 -7.52
C THR A 148 -16.71 9.33 -6.42
N ARG A 149 -17.66 9.23 -5.49
CA ARG A 149 -17.69 10.01 -4.23
C ARG A 149 -17.10 9.23 -3.06
N GLY A 150 -16.39 8.14 -3.31
CA GLY A 150 -15.83 7.28 -2.28
C GLY A 150 -14.52 7.82 -1.67
N ALA A 151 -14.06 7.14 -0.63
CA ALA A 151 -12.80 7.44 0.08
C ALA A 151 -11.57 7.44 -0.83
N ALA A 152 -11.61 6.72 -1.95
CA ALA A 152 -10.56 6.67 -2.97
C ALA A 152 -10.42 7.97 -3.80
N ARG A 153 -11.38 8.92 -3.72
CA ARG A 153 -11.26 10.20 -4.41
C ARG A 153 -10.29 11.13 -3.68
N LYS A 154 -9.02 10.84 -3.75
CA LYS A 154 -8.00 11.88 -3.55
C LYS A 154 -8.00 12.74 -4.82
N THR A 155 -8.46 13.97 -4.71
CA THR A 155 -8.14 14.99 -5.71
C THR A 155 -6.63 14.99 -5.87
N THR A 156 -6.14 14.62 -7.06
CA THR A 156 -4.72 14.62 -7.39
C THR A 156 -4.24 16.08 -7.26
N ARG A 157 -3.58 16.38 -6.16
CA ARG A 157 -2.97 17.70 -5.95
C ARG A 157 -1.77 17.79 -6.88
N THR A 158 -1.72 18.80 -7.72
CA THR A 158 -0.53 19.08 -8.51
C THR A 158 0.63 19.43 -7.58
N VAL A 159 1.87 19.22 -8.02
CA VAL A 159 3.08 19.59 -7.26
C VAL A 159 3.05 21.07 -6.84
N ALA A 160 2.46 21.94 -7.68
CA ALA A 160 2.29 23.37 -7.39
C ALA A 160 1.29 23.60 -6.22
N GLN A 161 0.20 22.83 -6.17
CA GLN A 161 -0.76 22.87 -5.06
C GLN A 161 -0.15 22.37 -3.76
N MET A 162 0.60 21.27 -3.78
CA MET A 162 1.30 20.75 -2.60
C MET A 162 2.32 21.75 -2.03
N LYS A 163 3.05 22.48 -2.92
CA LYS A 163 3.98 23.54 -2.50
C LYS A 163 3.26 24.75 -1.88
N ARG A 164 2.07 25.10 -2.37
CA ARG A 164 1.24 26.18 -1.79
C ARG A 164 0.72 25.82 -0.41
N ASP A 165 0.21 24.59 -0.25
CA ASP A 165 -0.31 24.10 1.02
C ASP A 165 0.80 24.03 2.09
N ARG A 166 2.02 23.57 1.75
CA ARG A 166 3.18 23.60 2.64
C ARG A 166 3.55 25.02 3.10
N LYS A 167 3.44 26.03 2.21
CA LYS A 167 3.70 27.42 2.58
C LYS A 167 2.61 28.02 3.50
N GLN A 168 1.36 27.56 3.38
CA GLN A 168 0.27 28.01 4.23
C GLN A 168 0.33 27.39 5.63
N THR A 169 0.68 26.11 5.75
CA THR A 169 0.85 25.43 7.05
C THR A 169 2.11 25.88 7.80
N ALA A 170 3.13 26.37 7.09
CA ALA A 170 4.36 26.90 7.70
C ALA A 170 4.24 28.36 8.20
N ARG A 171 3.12 29.04 7.98
CA ARG A 171 2.89 30.38 8.56
C ARG A 171 2.45 30.24 10.02
N PRO A 172 3.18 30.80 11.00
CA PRO A 172 2.75 30.78 12.39
C PRO A 172 1.40 31.48 12.50
N SER A 173 0.45 30.85 13.20
CA SER A 173 -0.84 31.45 13.49
C SER A 173 -0.59 32.76 14.25
N LYS A 174 -0.99 33.90 13.66
CA LYS A 174 -1.02 35.17 14.38
C LYS A 174 -1.94 34.98 15.58
N GLY A 175 -1.36 34.99 16.80
CA GLY A 175 -2.09 34.85 18.04
C GLY A 175 -3.24 35.85 18.07
N LYS A 176 -4.46 35.36 18.35
CA LYS A 176 -5.59 36.22 18.72
C LYS A 176 -5.20 36.91 20.01
N ALA A 177 -4.96 38.22 19.91
CA ALA A 177 -4.79 39.07 21.07
C ALA A 177 -6.05 38.94 21.94
N ALA A 178 -5.86 38.47 23.18
CA ALA A 178 -6.89 38.41 24.19
C ALA A 178 -7.37 39.85 24.47
N LYS A 179 -8.60 40.17 24.13
CA LYS A 179 -9.27 41.41 24.58
C LYS A 179 -9.43 41.29 26.10
N LYS A 180 -8.62 42.08 26.85
CA LYS A 180 -8.89 42.37 28.25
C LYS A 180 -10.25 43.08 28.34
N GLY A 181 -11.20 42.44 28.99
CA GLY A 181 -12.45 43.07 29.38
C GLY A 181 -12.23 44.11 30.49
N PRO A 182 -13.09 45.17 30.59
CA PRO A 182 -12.93 46.20 31.60
C PRO A 182 -13.26 45.66 33.00
N SER A 183 -12.36 45.93 33.95
CA SER A 183 -12.54 45.79 35.38
C SER A 183 -13.69 46.73 35.82
N LYS A 184 -14.73 46.16 36.43
CA LYS A 184 -15.67 46.92 37.24
C LYS A 184 -15.25 46.85 38.69
N GLY A 185 -15.10 48.01 39.30
CA GLY A 185 -14.81 48.27 40.70
C GLY A 185 -15.92 47.84 41.67
#